data_da8e773b63f5cc264fffb11d2e03a4d1
#
_entry.id   da8e773b63f5cc264fffb11d2e03a4d1
#
_cell.length_a   1.000
_cell.length_b   1.000
_cell.length_c   1.000
_cell.angle_alpha   90.00
_cell.angle_beta   90.00
_cell.angle_gamma   90.00
#
_symmetry.space_group_name_H-M   'P 1'
#
loop_
_entity.id
_entity.type
_entity.pdbx_description
1 polymer ?
#
loop_
_entity_poly.entity_id
_entity_poly.type
_entity_poly.pdbx_seq_one_letter_code
_entity_poly.pdbx_strand_id
1 'polypeptide(L)'
;MDDEARLTELLSMELEVEGYAVEVAADGASGLIRARTEPAPDLIVLDWNLPDFSGVDICQRMRSSGITTPILMLTGHDDVADRVTALDAGVDDYLIKPFSIEELMARLRAMQRRAISFSGGDGEAAQPETLQVGDLTMNTNTRDVCRSGRMIQLSVKEYELLNFLMRGQGKVLERAEIMRGVWGENFYGDDNLLDVYIRYLRQKIESKELPPLIHTVRGV
;
A
#
# COMPACT_ATOMS: atom_id res chain seq x y z
N MET A 1 -14.11 2.61 7.43
CA MET A 1 -15.26 2.99 6.61
C MET A 1 -15.99 1.71 6.26
N ASP A 2 -17.14 1.51 6.82
CA ASP A 2 -17.98 0.31 6.63
C ASP A 2 -19.39 0.69 7.07
N ASP A 3 -20.42 0.25 6.38
CA ASP A 3 -21.82 0.54 6.66
C ASP A 3 -22.49 -0.51 7.58
N GLU A 4 -21.81 -1.64 7.80
CA GLU A 4 -22.27 -2.68 8.71
C GLU A 4 -21.98 -2.32 10.16
N ALA A 5 -22.96 -1.73 10.86
CA ALA A 5 -22.79 -1.21 12.22
C ALA A 5 -22.22 -2.22 13.22
N ARG A 6 -22.62 -3.51 13.12
CA ARG A 6 -22.13 -4.56 14.04
C ARG A 6 -20.64 -4.86 13.82
N LEU A 7 -20.21 -4.94 12.55
CA LEU A 7 -18.81 -5.18 12.23
C LEU A 7 -17.96 -3.97 12.64
N THR A 8 -18.44 -2.77 12.36
CA THR A 8 -17.77 -1.52 12.73
C THR A 8 -17.61 -1.39 14.25
N GLU A 9 -18.64 -1.71 15.04
CA GLU A 9 -18.58 -1.70 16.51
C GLU A 9 -17.56 -2.72 17.02
N LEU A 10 -17.62 -3.96 16.53
CA LEU A 10 -16.66 -5.01 16.90
C LEU A 10 -15.22 -4.59 16.56
N LEU A 11 -14.98 -4.13 15.33
CA LEU A 11 -13.65 -3.70 14.90
C LEU A 11 -13.14 -2.51 15.72
N SER A 12 -14.02 -1.54 16.06
CA SER A 12 -13.63 -0.40 16.89
C SER A 12 -13.18 -0.86 18.28
N MET A 13 -13.93 -1.74 18.92
CA MET A 13 -13.59 -2.27 20.25
C MET A 13 -12.24 -3.01 20.23
N GLU A 14 -12.04 -3.89 19.26
CA GLU A 14 -10.81 -4.70 19.16
C GLU A 14 -9.58 -3.81 18.82
N LEU A 15 -9.75 -2.83 17.96
CA LEU A 15 -8.69 -1.87 17.62
C LEU A 15 -8.33 -0.98 18.82
N GLU A 16 -9.32 -0.50 19.59
CA GLU A 16 -9.09 0.30 20.79
C GLU A 16 -8.35 -0.50 21.89
N VAL A 17 -8.66 -1.79 22.04
CA VAL A 17 -7.93 -2.70 22.97
C VAL A 17 -6.45 -2.83 22.57
N GLU A 18 -6.16 -2.84 21.29
CA GLU A 18 -4.79 -2.86 20.74
C GLU A 18 -4.10 -1.46 20.75
N GLY A 19 -4.77 -0.43 21.28
CA GLY A 19 -4.21 0.92 21.46
C GLY A 19 -4.37 1.87 20.28
N TYR A 20 -5.22 1.54 19.29
CA TYR A 20 -5.53 2.46 18.20
C TYR A 20 -6.56 3.51 18.62
N ALA A 21 -6.39 4.74 18.15
CA ALA A 21 -7.44 5.75 18.16
C ALA A 21 -8.33 5.53 16.93
N VAL A 22 -9.58 5.13 17.15
CA VAL A 22 -10.49 4.74 16.06
C VAL A 22 -11.47 5.86 15.72
N GLU A 23 -11.57 6.14 14.45
CA GLU A 23 -12.63 7.02 13.91
C GLU A 23 -13.43 6.25 12.85
N VAL A 24 -14.75 6.41 12.93
CA VAL A 24 -15.70 5.68 12.08
C VAL A 24 -16.31 6.62 11.05
N ALA A 25 -16.42 6.14 9.81
CA ALA A 25 -17.22 6.78 8.75
C ALA A 25 -18.17 5.73 8.18
N ALA A 26 -19.46 6.06 8.12
CA ALA A 26 -20.53 5.16 7.67
C ALA A 26 -20.73 5.14 6.15
N ASP A 27 -20.10 6.06 5.44
CA ASP A 27 -20.18 6.20 3.98
C ASP A 27 -18.85 6.69 3.39
N GLY A 28 -18.71 6.57 2.08
CA GLY A 28 -17.50 6.93 1.37
C GLY A 28 -17.25 8.44 1.36
N ALA A 29 -18.30 9.25 1.29
CA ALA A 29 -18.17 10.70 1.26
C ALA A 29 -17.61 11.25 2.58
N SER A 30 -18.18 10.83 3.72
CA SER A 30 -17.67 11.19 5.06
C SER A 30 -16.25 10.69 5.28
N GLY A 31 -15.96 9.47 4.85
CA GLY A 31 -14.63 8.90 4.91
C GLY A 31 -13.58 9.67 4.09
N LEU A 32 -13.94 10.11 2.89
CA LEU A 32 -13.06 10.93 2.06
C LEU A 32 -12.77 12.30 2.67
N ILE A 33 -13.78 12.93 3.30
CA ILE A 33 -13.60 14.19 4.05
C ILE A 33 -12.64 13.97 5.21
N ARG A 34 -12.87 12.90 6.00
CA ARG A 34 -12.04 12.61 7.16
C ARG A 34 -10.58 12.32 6.77
N ALA A 35 -10.35 11.58 5.69
CA ALA A 35 -9.02 11.28 5.19
C ALA A 35 -8.21 12.53 4.75
N ARG A 36 -8.89 13.66 4.52
CA ARG A 36 -8.27 14.95 4.15
C ARG A 36 -8.13 15.92 5.32
N THR A 37 -8.74 15.59 6.47
CA THR A 37 -8.77 16.49 7.64
C THR A 37 -7.58 16.19 8.55
N GLU A 38 -6.88 17.22 8.98
CA GLU A 38 -5.76 17.09 9.92
C GLU A 38 -6.26 16.93 11.38
N PRO A 39 -5.63 16.08 12.19
CA PRO A 39 -4.56 15.17 11.80
C PRO A 39 -5.06 14.07 10.87
N ALA A 40 -4.32 13.78 9.82
CA ALA A 40 -4.68 12.72 8.90
C ALA A 40 -4.59 11.34 9.59
N PRO A 41 -5.44 10.36 9.22
CA PRO A 41 -5.32 9.01 9.77
C PRO A 41 -4.01 8.35 9.34
N ASP A 42 -3.40 7.57 10.23
CA ASP A 42 -2.18 6.80 9.95
C ASP A 42 -2.47 5.55 9.10
N LEU A 43 -3.73 5.07 9.14
CA LEU A 43 -4.18 3.90 8.42
C LEU A 43 -5.68 3.96 8.16
N ILE A 44 -6.13 3.45 7.03
CA ILE A 44 -7.54 3.38 6.65
C ILE A 44 -7.94 1.92 6.44
N VAL A 45 -9.00 1.49 7.13
CA VAL A 45 -9.74 0.26 6.83
C VAL A 45 -10.96 0.65 6.03
N LEU A 46 -11.11 0.10 4.83
CA LEU A 46 -12.11 0.51 3.85
C LEU A 46 -12.92 -0.70 3.36
N ASP A 47 -14.21 -0.70 3.58
CA ASP A 47 -15.05 -1.73 2.97
C ASP A 47 -15.19 -1.51 1.46
N TRP A 48 -15.28 -2.61 0.72
CA TRP A 48 -15.55 -2.59 -0.71
C TRP A 48 -16.95 -2.03 -1.01
N ASN A 49 -17.94 -2.47 -0.24
CA ASN A 49 -19.33 -2.08 -0.43
C ASN A 49 -19.69 -0.96 0.54
N LEU A 50 -19.81 0.26 0.06
CA LEU A 50 -20.33 1.40 0.81
C LEU A 50 -21.64 1.86 0.19
N PRO A 51 -22.53 2.52 0.95
CA PRO A 51 -23.89 2.84 0.49
C PRO A 51 -23.94 3.87 -0.64
N ASP A 52 -22.92 4.70 -0.78
CA ASP A 52 -22.85 5.83 -1.72
C ASP A 52 -21.90 5.57 -2.90
N PHE A 53 -20.72 4.97 -2.65
CA PHE A 53 -19.70 4.66 -3.65
C PHE A 53 -19.07 3.31 -3.36
N SER A 54 -18.46 2.67 -4.36
CA SER A 54 -17.62 1.51 -4.08
C SER A 54 -16.33 1.94 -3.34
N GLY A 55 -15.81 1.07 -2.45
CA GLY A 55 -14.53 1.32 -1.80
C GLY A 55 -13.39 1.54 -2.80
N VAL A 56 -13.47 0.89 -3.97
CA VAL A 56 -12.53 1.09 -5.07
C VAL A 56 -12.56 2.53 -5.58
N ASP A 57 -13.76 3.09 -5.82
CA ASP A 57 -13.91 4.48 -6.27
C ASP A 57 -13.39 5.47 -5.21
N ILE A 58 -13.65 5.20 -3.93
CA ILE A 58 -13.14 6.02 -2.83
C ILE A 58 -11.62 5.96 -2.76
N CYS A 59 -11.03 4.77 -2.89
CA CYS A 59 -9.58 4.62 -2.93
C CYS A 59 -8.96 5.41 -4.09
N GLN A 60 -9.51 5.30 -5.31
CA GLN A 60 -9.03 6.06 -6.48
C GLN A 60 -9.11 7.57 -6.25
N ARG A 61 -10.20 8.08 -5.66
CA ARG A 61 -10.37 9.50 -5.32
C ARG A 61 -9.36 9.96 -4.26
N MET A 62 -9.08 9.13 -3.26
CA MET A 62 -8.04 9.40 -2.26
C MET A 62 -6.67 9.52 -2.93
N ARG A 63 -6.28 8.56 -3.75
CA ARG A 63 -5.00 8.56 -4.46
C ARG A 63 -4.86 9.72 -5.45
N SER A 64 -5.93 10.02 -6.20
CA SER A 64 -5.96 11.19 -7.12
C SER A 64 -5.85 12.52 -6.39
N SER A 65 -6.23 12.56 -5.11
CA SER A 65 -6.09 13.75 -4.24
C SER A 65 -4.75 13.82 -3.51
N GLY A 66 -3.82 12.90 -3.78
CA GLY A 66 -2.50 12.88 -3.15
C GLY A 66 -2.47 12.23 -1.76
N ILE A 67 -3.56 11.61 -1.31
CA ILE A 67 -3.58 10.89 -0.04
C ILE A 67 -2.78 9.58 -0.20
N THR A 68 -1.72 9.46 0.58
CA THR A 68 -0.80 8.31 0.59
C THR A 68 -1.00 7.39 1.79
N THR A 69 -1.89 7.74 2.71
CA THR A 69 -2.24 6.91 3.88
C THR A 69 -2.47 5.45 3.46
N PRO A 70 -1.87 4.47 4.16
CA PRO A 70 -2.08 3.06 3.87
C PRO A 70 -3.56 2.67 3.96
N ILE A 71 -4.05 1.92 2.97
CA ILE A 71 -5.44 1.46 2.89
C ILE A 71 -5.49 -0.06 2.89
N LEU A 72 -6.14 -0.64 3.91
CA LEU A 72 -6.55 -2.05 3.93
C LEU A 72 -8.00 -2.13 3.48
N MET A 73 -8.27 -2.84 2.39
CA MET A 73 -9.64 -3.07 1.91
C MET A 73 -10.23 -4.35 2.48
N LEU A 74 -11.45 -4.26 3.02
CA LEU A 74 -12.26 -5.42 3.38
C LEU A 74 -13.19 -5.76 2.22
N THR A 75 -13.27 -7.02 1.81
CA THR A 75 -14.05 -7.41 0.64
C THR A 75 -14.66 -8.80 0.77
N GLY A 76 -15.89 -8.97 0.29
CA GLY A 76 -16.49 -10.29 0.05
C GLY A 76 -16.15 -10.86 -1.34
N HIS A 77 -15.40 -10.12 -2.15
CA HIS A 77 -15.04 -10.49 -3.51
C HIS A 77 -13.72 -11.28 -3.47
N ASP A 78 -13.73 -12.51 -3.90
CA ASP A 78 -12.58 -13.42 -3.94
C ASP A 78 -12.03 -13.66 -5.34
N ASP A 79 -12.67 -13.13 -6.36
CA ASP A 79 -12.23 -13.20 -7.74
C ASP A 79 -10.92 -12.46 -8.00
N VAL A 80 -10.07 -13.05 -8.83
CA VAL A 80 -8.79 -12.45 -9.25
C VAL A 80 -9.00 -11.07 -9.91
N ALA A 81 -10.07 -10.92 -10.71
CA ALA A 81 -10.38 -9.65 -11.39
C ALA A 81 -10.69 -8.52 -10.39
N ASP A 82 -11.45 -8.81 -9.34
CA ASP A 82 -11.80 -7.85 -8.30
C ASP A 82 -10.56 -7.44 -7.49
N ARG A 83 -9.70 -8.42 -7.12
CA ARG A 83 -8.43 -8.13 -6.46
C ARG A 83 -7.51 -7.25 -7.29
N VAL A 84 -7.42 -7.52 -8.59
CA VAL A 84 -6.68 -6.67 -9.52
C VAL A 84 -7.27 -5.26 -9.55
N THR A 85 -8.61 -5.13 -9.57
CA THR A 85 -9.30 -3.84 -9.57
C THR A 85 -9.01 -3.03 -8.29
N ALA A 86 -9.02 -3.66 -7.12
CA ALA A 86 -8.68 -3.02 -5.85
C ALA A 86 -7.22 -2.51 -5.85
N LEU A 87 -6.31 -3.36 -6.31
CA LEU A 87 -4.90 -2.99 -6.41
C LEU A 87 -4.66 -1.88 -7.44
N ASP A 88 -5.36 -1.91 -8.58
CA ASP A 88 -5.35 -0.85 -9.60
C ASP A 88 -5.83 0.49 -9.02
N ALA A 89 -6.76 0.46 -8.08
CA ALA A 89 -7.23 1.64 -7.37
C ALA A 89 -6.20 2.22 -6.37
N GLY A 90 -5.14 1.47 -6.05
CA GLY A 90 -4.09 1.90 -5.12
C GLY A 90 -4.29 1.44 -3.67
N VAL A 91 -5.03 0.35 -3.45
CA VAL A 91 -5.14 -0.34 -2.16
C VAL A 91 -3.80 -0.98 -1.81
N ASP A 92 -3.36 -0.87 -0.57
CA ASP A 92 -2.05 -1.37 -0.14
C ASP A 92 -2.10 -2.84 0.30
N ASP A 93 -3.23 -3.29 0.85
CA ASP A 93 -3.52 -4.68 1.17
C ASP A 93 -5.04 -4.91 1.17
N TYR A 94 -5.47 -6.16 1.07
CA TYR A 94 -6.89 -6.52 1.15
C TYR A 94 -7.09 -7.73 2.06
N LEU A 95 -8.30 -7.85 2.62
CA LEU A 95 -8.70 -8.92 3.50
C LEU A 95 -10.10 -9.42 3.10
N ILE A 96 -10.21 -10.72 2.82
CA ILE A 96 -11.45 -11.32 2.32
C ILE A 96 -12.38 -11.66 3.50
N LYS A 97 -13.62 -11.23 3.42
CA LYS A 97 -14.70 -11.60 4.36
C LYS A 97 -15.21 -13.04 4.03
N PRO A 98 -15.41 -13.93 5.03
CA PRO A 98 -15.18 -13.72 6.47
C PRO A 98 -13.70 -13.87 6.85
N PHE A 99 -13.23 -13.04 7.78
CA PHE A 99 -11.87 -13.05 8.29
C PHE A 99 -11.83 -13.20 9.82
N SER A 100 -10.68 -13.59 10.37
CA SER A 100 -10.45 -13.55 11.80
C SER A 100 -9.91 -12.19 12.25
N ILE A 101 -10.22 -11.78 13.49
CA ILE A 101 -9.68 -10.56 14.08
C ILE A 101 -8.15 -10.63 14.15
N GLU A 102 -7.59 -11.80 14.46
CA GLU A 102 -6.14 -12.01 14.51
C GLU A 102 -5.48 -11.74 13.15
N GLU A 103 -6.10 -12.14 12.03
CA GLU A 103 -5.58 -11.87 10.70
C GLU A 103 -5.63 -10.37 10.38
N LEU A 104 -6.77 -9.72 10.67
CA LEU A 104 -6.90 -8.26 10.51
C LEU A 104 -5.78 -7.55 11.28
N MET A 105 -5.63 -7.85 12.59
CA MET A 105 -4.63 -7.21 13.44
C MET A 105 -3.20 -7.47 12.97
N ALA A 106 -2.91 -8.68 12.48
CA ALA A 106 -1.60 -8.99 11.93
C ALA A 106 -1.28 -8.14 10.70
N ARG A 107 -2.26 -7.93 9.80
CA ARG A 107 -2.11 -7.08 8.61
C ARG A 107 -1.94 -5.61 8.99
N LEU A 108 -2.76 -5.09 9.91
CA LEU A 108 -2.67 -3.70 10.38
C LEU A 108 -1.31 -3.42 11.04
N ARG A 109 -0.84 -4.31 11.94
CA ARG A 109 0.50 -4.19 12.52
C ARG A 109 1.60 -4.24 11.46
N ALA A 110 1.46 -5.07 10.44
CA ALA A 110 2.43 -5.13 9.35
C ALA A 110 2.46 -3.82 8.54
N MET A 111 1.29 -3.24 8.24
CA MET A 111 1.18 -1.95 7.55
C MET A 111 1.74 -0.81 8.40
N GLN A 112 1.42 -0.77 9.70
CA GLN A 112 1.88 0.26 10.63
C GLN A 112 3.40 0.22 10.86
N ARG A 113 3.99 -0.97 11.11
CA ARG A 113 5.47 -1.09 11.25
C ARG A 113 6.19 -0.49 10.05
N ARG A 114 5.66 -0.66 8.86
CA ARG A 114 6.20 -0.09 7.63
C ARG A 114 6.08 1.43 7.61
N ALA A 115 4.93 1.96 8.02
CA ALA A 115 4.73 3.42 8.14
C ALA A 115 5.69 4.03 9.19
N ILE A 116 5.87 3.38 10.35
CA ILE A 116 6.75 3.86 11.44
C ILE A 116 8.24 3.67 11.10
N SER A 117 8.63 2.56 10.49
CA SER A 117 10.02 2.34 10.05
C SER A 117 10.50 3.42 9.07
N PHE A 118 9.57 4.17 8.51
CA PHE A 118 9.83 5.30 7.62
C PHE A 118 9.70 6.67 8.31
N SER A 119 9.12 6.75 9.53
CA SER A 119 8.88 8.03 10.22
C SER A 119 9.83 8.32 11.39
N GLY A 120 10.59 7.36 11.88
CA GLY A 120 11.46 7.55 13.02
C GLY A 120 12.22 6.29 13.38
N GLY A 121 13.43 6.17 12.93
CA GLY A 121 14.44 5.31 13.54
C GLY A 121 15.13 6.10 14.64
N ASP A 122 14.85 5.81 15.90
CA ASP A 122 15.81 6.06 16.99
C ASP A 122 17.03 5.16 16.75
N GLY A 123 18.00 5.67 16.06
CA GLY A 123 19.27 5.01 15.80
C GLY A 123 20.05 5.78 14.74
N GLU A 124 21.01 6.60 15.17
CA GLU A 124 22.02 7.33 14.40
C GLU A 124 21.47 8.01 13.12
N ALA A 125 21.58 9.32 13.05
CA ALA A 125 21.25 10.13 11.89
C ALA A 125 21.93 9.56 10.63
N ALA A 126 21.28 8.57 10.00
CA ALA A 126 21.68 8.07 8.70
C ALA A 126 21.58 9.27 7.76
N GLN A 127 22.67 9.63 7.12
CA GLN A 127 22.67 10.64 6.06
C GLN A 127 21.58 10.28 5.06
N PRO A 128 20.89 11.27 4.48
CA PRO A 128 19.82 11.02 3.52
C PRO A 128 20.34 10.11 2.41
N GLU A 129 19.90 8.86 2.43
CA GLU A 129 20.30 7.89 1.43
C GLU A 129 19.48 8.13 0.16
N THR A 130 20.15 8.65 -0.85
CA THR A 130 19.56 8.74 -2.18
C THR A 130 19.96 7.50 -2.97
N LEU A 131 19.01 6.64 -3.27
CA LEU A 131 19.20 5.53 -4.19
C LEU A 131 19.09 6.06 -5.62
N GLN A 132 19.98 5.57 -6.50
CA GLN A 132 19.97 5.94 -7.90
C GLN A 132 20.19 4.74 -8.81
N VAL A 133 19.33 4.59 -9.80
CA VAL A 133 19.43 3.56 -10.85
C VAL A 133 19.19 4.23 -12.20
N GLY A 134 20.25 4.42 -12.98
CA GLY A 134 20.19 5.20 -14.20
C GLY A 134 19.72 6.64 -13.96
N ASP A 135 18.60 7.02 -14.54
CA ASP A 135 17.95 8.34 -14.41
C ASP A 135 16.84 8.38 -13.35
N LEU A 136 16.62 7.28 -12.64
CA LEU A 136 15.67 7.17 -11.53
C LEU A 136 16.39 7.44 -10.21
N THR A 137 15.87 8.36 -9.40
CA THR A 137 16.36 8.68 -8.06
C THR A 137 15.25 8.53 -7.04
N MET A 138 15.60 8.05 -5.85
CA MET A 138 14.70 7.90 -4.71
C MET A 138 15.39 8.44 -3.46
N ASN A 139 14.79 9.43 -2.83
CA ASN A 139 15.20 9.90 -1.51
C ASN A 139 14.46 9.09 -0.45
N THR A 140 15.21 8.34 0.37
CA THR A 140 14.59 7.44 1.36
C THR A 140 13.98 8.18 2.55
N ASN A 141 14.39 9.41 2.83
CA ASN A 141 13.85 10.19 3.95
C ASN A 141 12.58 10.94 3.59
N THR A 142 12.55 11.61 2.41
CA THR A 142 11.38 12.37 1.95
C THR A 142 10.41 11.50 1.16
N ARG A 143 10.80 10.28 0.78
CA ARG A 143 10.08 9.35 -0.10
C ARG A 143 9.85 9.89 -1.52
N ASP A 144 10.56 10.93 -1.87
CA ASP A 144 10.49 11.49 -3.21
C ASP A 144 11.10 10.54 -4.22
N VAL A 145 10.37 10.26 -5.28
CA VAL A 145 10.84 9.49 -6.43
C VAL A 145 10.79 10.37 -7.66
N CYS A 146 11.91 10.43 -8.36
CA CYS A 146 12.02 11.25 -9.55
C CYS A 146 12.72 10.47 -10.68
N ARG A 147 12.20 10.53 -11.87
CA ARG A 147 12.84 10.00 -13.08
C ARG A 147 12.94 11.05 -14.17
N SER A 148 14.16 11.30 -14.65
CA SER A 148 14.44 12.32 -15.68
C SER A 148 13.83 13.69 -15.32
N GLY A 149 13.87 14.11 -14.05
CA GLY A 149 13.31 15.37 -13.57
C GLY A 149 11.80 15.39 -13.34
N ARG A 150 11.08 14.27 -13.62
CA ARG A 150 9.65 14.12 -13.34
C ARG A 150 9.42 13.45 -12.00
N MET A 151 8.70 14.11 -11.10
CA MET A 151 8.24 13.52 -9.85
C MET A 151 7.21 12.42 -10.11
N ILE A 152 7.35 11.30 -9.41
CA ILE A 152 6.50 10.11 -9.54
C ILE A 152 5.81 9.86 -8.21
N GLN A 153 4.48 9.88 -8.24
CA GLN A 153 3.67 9.54 -7.07
C GLN A 153 3.45 8.03 -7.00
N LEU A 154 3.91 7.44 -5.91
CA LEU A 154 3.74 6.02 -5.62
C LEU A 154 2.85 5.84 -4.38
N SER A 155 2.05 4.77 -4.37
CA SER A 155 1.43 4.31 -3.14
C SER A 155 2.51 3.76 -2.19
N VAL A 156 2.14 3.50 -0.94
CA VAL A 156 3.10 2.97 0.06
C VAL A 156 3.73 1.67 -0.44
N LYS A 157 2.92 0.75 -0.98
CA LYS A 157 3.41 -0.54 -1.47
C LYS A 157 4.25 -0.45 -2.74
N GLU A 158 3.89 0.42 -3.66
CA GLU A 158 4.71 0.67 -4.86
C GLU A 158 6.08 1.23 -4.48
N TYR A 159 6.11 2.16 -3.50
CA TYR A 159 7.35 2.71 -2.98
C TYR A 159 8.21 1.64 -2.31
N GLU A 160 7.62 0.81 -1.44
CA GLU A 160 8.33 -0.29 -0.77
C GLU A 160 8.93 -1.27 -1.78
N LEU A 161 8.14 -1.67 -2.77
CA LEU A 161 8.61 -2.56 -3.83
C LEU A 161 9.74 -1.92 -4.63
N LEU A 162 9.59 -0.65 -5.03
CA LEU A 162 10.64 0.05 -5.77
C LEU A 162 11.93 0.18 -4.95
N ASN A 163 11.82 0.54 -3.66
CA ASN A 163 12.96 0.61 -2.75
C ASN A 163 13.68 -0.73 -2.63
N PHE A 164 12.93 -1.83 -2.48
CA PHE A 164 13.48 -3.18 -2.42
C PHE A 164 14.23 -3.54 -3.71
N LEU A 165 13.65 -3.26 -4.86
CA LEU A 165 14.26 -3.51 -6.17
C LEU A 165 15.53 -2.66 -6.39
N MET A 166 15.49 -1.37 -6.03
CA MET A 166 16.66 -0.47 -6.18
C MET A 166 17.83 -0.89 -5.29
N ARG A 167 17.55 -1.35 -4.05
CA ARG A 167 18.61 -1.92 -3.16
C ARG A 167 19.19 -3.22 -3.70
N GLY A 168 18.41 -3.98 -4.46
CA GLY A 168 18.85 -5.19 -5.16
C GLY A 168 19.43 -4.94 -6.55
N GLN A 169 19.76 -3.68 -6.92
CA GLN A 169 20.28 -3.35 -8.24
C GLN A 169 21.40 -4.28 -8.72
N GLY A 170 21.28 -4.74 -9.96
CA GLY A 170 22.28 -5.61 -10.59
C GLY A 170 22.23 -7.07 -10.13
N LYS A 171 21.31 -7.44 -9.26
CA LYS A 171 21.07 -8.82 -8.84
C LYS A 171 19.77 -9.35 -9.42
N VAL A 172 19.72 -10.67 -9.62
CA VAL A 172 18.45 -11.36 -9.85
C VAL A 172 17.82 -11.60 -8.48
N LEU A 173 16.62 -11.06 -8.28
CA LEU A 173 15.84 -11.23 -7.06
C LEU A 173 14.75 -12.27 -7.30
N GLU A 174 14.69 -13.28 -6.44
CA GLU A 174 13.68 -14.30 -6.52
C GLU A 174 12.31 -13.76 -6.09
N ARG A 175 11.23 -14.26 -6.72
CA ARG A 175 9.85 -13.90 -6.38
C ARG A 175 9.56 -14.02 -4.89
N ALA A 176 9.95 -15.15 -4.28
CA ALA A 176 9.75 -15.40 -2.86
C ALA A 176 10.53 -14.41 -1.96
N GLU A 177 11.71 -13.99 -2.38
CA GLU A 177 12.53 -12.99 -1.69
C GLU A 177 11.85 -11.62 -1.72
N ILE A 178 11.37 -11.19 -2.89
CA ILE A 178 10.64 -9.93 -3.05
C ILE A 178 9.37 -9.95 -2.21
N MET A 179 8.58 -11.03 -2.28
CA MET A 179 7.34 -11.16 -1.51
C MET A 179 7.58 -11.06 -0.02
N ARG A 180 8.57 -11.75 0.52
CA ARG A 180 8.93 -11.67 1.94
C ARG A 180 9.43 -10.29 2.34
N GLY A 181 10.27 -9.68 1.51
CA GLY A 181 10.85 -8.36 1.79
C GLY A 181 9.82 -7.23 1.79
N VAL A 182 8.83 -7.29 0.90
CA VAL A 182 7.84 -6.23 0.70
C VAL A 182 6.53 -6.48 1.44
N TRP A 183 6.07 -7.73 1.55
CA TRP A 183 4.80 -8.07 2.22
C TRP A 183 4.97 -8.80 3.56
N GLY A 184 6.16 -9.30 3.87
CA GLY A 184 6.50 -9.98 5.12
C GLY A 184 6.43 -11.50 5.03
N GLU A 185 7.01 -12.19 6.02
CA GLU A 185 7.13 -13.67 6.03
C GLU A 185 5.79 -14.41 6.10
N ASN A 186 4.77 -13.80 6.71
CA ASN A 186 3.44 -14.39 6.91
C ASN A 186 2.42 -13.92 5.86
N PHE A 187 2.88 -13.47 4.71
CA PHE A 187 1.97 -13.06 3.66
C PHE A 187 1.46 -14.29 2.89
N TYR A 188 0.18 -14.59 3.05
CA TYR A 188 -0.55 -15.66 2.33
C TYR A 188 -1.36 -15.10 1.15
N GLY A 189 -0.86 -14.06 0.49
CA GLY A 189 -1.51 -13.45 -0.67
C GLY A 189 -1.32 -14.26 -1.96
N ASP A 190 -2.06 -13.84 -2.99
CA ASP A 190 -2.04 -14.45 -4.32
C ASP A 190 -0.65 -14.34 -4.98
N ASP A 191 -0.23 -15.40 -5.64
CA ASP A 191 1.01 -15.45 -6.42
C ASP A 191 1.08 -14.37 -7.51
N ASN A 192 -0.06 -13.85 -7.98
CA ASN A 192 -0.12 -12.81 -9.01
C ASN A 192 0.10 -11.38 -8.47
N LEU A 193 0.08 -11.18 -7.15
CA LEU A 193 0.18 -9.84 -6.54
C LEU A 193 1.44 -9.09 -6.99
N LEU A 194 2.58 -9.76 -6.97
CA LEU A 194 3.84 -9.15 -7.40
C LEU A 194 3.78 -8.68 -8.86
N ASP A 195 3.19 -9.47 -9.75
CA ASP A 195 3.09 -9.12 -11.18
C ASP A 195 2.23 -7.86 -11.39
N VAL A 196 1.18 -7.70 -10.60
CA VAL A 196 0.32 -6.52 -10.61
C VAL A 196 1.13 -5.29 -10.21
N TYR A 197 1.83 -5.33 -9.06
CA TYR A 197 2.64 -4.19 -8.61
C TYR A 197 3.83 -3.88 -9.52
N ILE A 198 4.48 -4.88 -10.10
CA ILE A 198 5.53 -4.68 -11.12
C ILE A 198 4.96 -3.99 -12.36
N ARG A 199 3.74 -4.36 -12.79
CA ARG A 199 3.06 -3.69 -13.90
C ARG A 199 2.80 -2.21 -13.58
N TYR A 200 2.33 -1.89 -12.37
CA TYR A 200 2.08 -0.50 -11.97
C TYR A 200 3.35 0.32 -11.86
N LEU A 201 4.39 -0.24 -11.24
CA LEU A 201 5.68 0.42 -11.21
C LEU A 201 6.17 0.74 -12.63
N ARG A 202 6.13 -0.24 -13.54
CA ARG A 202 6.52 0.00 -14.93
C ARG A 202 5.70 1.11 -15.56
N GLN A 203 4.38 1.12 -15.40
CA GLN A 203 3.52 2.18 -15.93
C GLN A 203 3.86 3.57 -15.41
N LYS A 204 4.29 3.67 -14.15
CA LYS A 204 4.61 4.95 -13.51
C LYS A 204 6.04 5.41 -13.79
N ILE A 205 7.01 4.49 -13.75
CA ILE A 205 8.43 4.83 -13.89
C ILE A 205 8.97 4.65 -15.31
N GLU A 206 8.34 3.87 -16.17
CA GLU A 206 8.83 3.63 -17.53
C GLU A 206 8.03 4.44 -18.57
N SER A 207 8.68 4.81 -19.65
CA SER A 207 8.05 5.43 -20.81
C SER A 207 8.66 4.86 -22.08
N LYS A 208 8.00 5.08 -23.23
CA LYS A 208 8.53 4.61 -24.52
C LYS A 208 9.86 5.26 -24.92
N GLU A 209 10.17 6.40 -24.33
CA GLU A 209 11.36 7.21 -24.65
C GLU A 209 12.55 6.89 -23.73
N LEU A 210 12.32 6.19 -22.62
CA LEU A 210 13.33 5.88 -21.63
C LEU A 210 13.61 4.37 -21.58
N PRO A 211 14.87 3.97 -21.31
CA PRO A 211 15.20 2.56 -21.21
C PRO A 211 14.45 1.91 -20.04
N PRO A 212 13.98 0.65 -20.19
CA PRO A 212 13.34 -0.07 -19.08
C PRO A 212 14.34 -0.29 -17.95
N LEU A 213 13.88 -0.15 -16.70
CA LEU A 213 14.69 -0.36 -15.50
C LEU A 213 14.38 -1.69 -14.81
N ILE A 214 13.14 -2.17 -14.93
CA ILE A 214 12.71 -3.44 -14.34
C ILE A 214 12.70 -4.52 -15.41
N HIS A 215 13.60 -5.50 -15.26
CA HIS A 215 13.72 -6.63 -16.19
C HIS A 215 13.19 -7.91 -15.57
N THR A 216 12.50 -8.73 -16.35
CA THR A 216 12.04 -10.05 -15.93
C THR A 216 13.03 -11.11 -16.47
N VAL A 217 13.67 -11.83 -15.56
CA VAL A 217 14.52 -12.98 -15.88
C VAL A 217 13.69 -14.25 -15.73
N ARG A 218 13.63 -15.07 -16.77
CA ARG A 218 12.89 -16.35 -16.78
C ARG A 218 13.84 -17.50 -16.60
N GLY A 219 13.44 -18.50 -15.82
CA GLY A 219 14.17 -19.77 -15.70
C GLY A 219 15.30 -19.75 -14.67
N VAL A 220 15.21 -18.88 -13.69
CA VAL A 220 16.07 -18.89 -12.50
C VAL A 220 15.30 -19.46 -11.34
#